data_1aa9f2b94cebbcb298bc9f0efff0eab0
#
_entry.id   1aa9f2b94cebbcb298bc9f0efff0eab0
#
_cell.length_a   1.000
_cell.length_b   1.000
_cell.length_c   1.000
_cell.angle_alpha   90.00
_cell.angle_beta   90.00
_cell.angle_gamma   90.00
#
_symmetry.space_group_name_H-M   'P 1'
#
loop_
_entity.id
_entity.type
_entity.pdbx_description
1 polymer ?
#
loop_
_entity_poly.entity_id
_entity_poly.type
_entity_poly.pdbx_seq_one_letter_code
_entity_poly.pdbx_strand_id
1 'polypeptide(L)'
;YGAYRVWNVVSDHATSHVRLLQFCGMGAFFVIIIVVWAFCLNASFMQSVVNFDWPALSTIPQAFVDTLFVCSSLTPISPVLALFLVIGIVGTFKERNHLWITVLFIFVTIMYVACVATNGSLDRILTGFWYTDRFRISALLAIVQTLLIAFGLAKTYSFIRKRKNYKRPIWIALTVVLFVLLLFPSFTLRGLTIVDTPFGHLRHELHSLYRSDQADNEAVFSQEEQDFVDQARDLVGNARVYNTPKDGSLFAYQYNGLRTYHRTQSSGKTGEEILLNHSINDYASDESVQKAVENLGIEYVLMLDQGHEPYWRQWSNSPLDDDAGFEGINEDTPGFELVLSEGDMRLFRLMPLDELAASSD
;
A
#
# COMPACT_ATOMS: atom_id res chain seq x y z
N TYR A 1 -18.17 -15.15 -18.16
CA TYR A 1 -19.35 -16.02 -17.89
C TYR A 1 -20.56 -15.63 -18.77
N GLY A 2 -20.91 -14.34 -18.80
CA GLY A 2 -22.03 -13.87 -19.64
C GLY A 2 -21.80 -14.17 -21.14
N ALA A 3 -20.62 -13.86 -21.66
CA ALA A 3 -20.25 -14.17 -23.04
C ALA A 3 -20.29 -15.70 -23.34
N TYR A 4 -19.85 -16.53 -22.39
CA TYR A 4 -19.92 -17.99 -22.51
C TYR A 4 -21.37 -18.50 -22.50
N ARG A 5 -22.25 -17.93 -21.67
CA ARG A 5 -23.70 -18.26 -21.69
C ARG A 5 -24.37 -17.86 -22.98
N VAL A 6 -24.13 -16.64 -23.45
CA VAL A 6 -24.63 -16.16 -24.75
C VAL A 6 -24.10 -17.06 -25.87
N TRP A 7 -22.80 -17.42 -25.84
CA TRP A 7 -22.20 -18.35 -26.77
C TRP A 7 -22.92 -19.69 -26.81
N ASN A 8 -23.18 -20.34 -25.66
CA ASN A 8 -23.86 -21.64 -25.62
C ASN A 8 -25.30 -21.55 -26.14
N VAL A 9 -26.06 -20.53 -25.76
CA VAL A 9 -27.47 -20.35 -26.22
C VAL A 9 -27.51 -20.11 -27.73
N VAL A 10 -26.57 -19.37 -28.29
CA VAL A 10 -26.51 -19.07 -29.73
C VAL A 10 -25.91 -20.23 -30.53
N SER A 11 -24.99 -21.02 -29.95
CA SER A 11 -24.34 -22.12 -30.66
C SER A 11 -25.18 -23.34 -30.86
N ASP A 12 -26.16 -23.60 -29.98
CA ASP A 12 -27.04 -24.76 -30.09
C ASP A 12 -27.97 -24.73 -31.32
N HIS A 13 -28.17 -23.53 -31.91
CA HIS A 13 -29.04 -23.33 -33.07
C HIS A 13 -28.31 -22.73 -34.29
N ALA A 14 -26.99 -22.64 -34.25
CA ALA A 14 -26.23 -21.89 -35.23
C ALA A 14 -25.77 -22.72 -36.43
N THR A 15 -25.99 -22.21 -37.63
CA THR A 15 -25.33 -22.66 -38.85
C THR A 15 -23.85 -22.42 -38.82
N SER A 16 -23.04 -23.09 -39.69
CA SER A 16 -21.57 -22.97 -39.73
C SER A 16 -21.08 -21.51 -39.89
N HIS A 17 -21.82 -20.68 -40.63
CA HIS A 17 -21.50 -19.27 -40.83
C HIS A 17 -21.69 -18.44 -39.55
N VAL A 18 -22.69 -18.74 -38.74
CA VAL A 18 -22.94 -18.04 -37.46
C VAL A 18 -21.83 -18.39 -36.46
N ARG A 19 -21.37 -19.64 -36.44
CA ARG A 19 -20.22 -20.03 -35.58
C ARG A 19 -18.94 -19.31 -35.99
N LEU A 20 -18.67 -19.18 -37.28
CA LEU A 20 -17.50 -18.44 -37.75
C LEU A 20 -17.56 -16.95 -37.34
N LEU A 21 -18.71 -16.30 -37.50
CA LEU A 21 -18.93 -14.91 -37.07
C LEU A 21 -18.74 -14.75 -35.54
N GLN A 22 -19.18 -15.72 -34.74
CA GLN A 22 -18.95 -15.73 -33.30
C GLN A 22 -17.47 -15.82 -32.94
N PHE A 23 -16.72 -16.71 -33.61
CA PHE A 23 -15.25 -16.80 -33.42
C PHE A 23 -14.54 -15.52 -33.82
N CYS A 24 -14.90 -14.94 -34.97
CA CYS A 24 -14.35 -13.67 -35.43
C CYS A 24 -14.69 -12.53 -34.46
N GLY A 25 -15.92 -12.45 -33.96
CA GLY A 25 -16.36 -11.46 -32.98
C GLY A 25 -15.60 -11.58 -31.66
N MET A 26 -15.40 -12.80 -31.17
CA MET A 26 -14.64 -13.06 -29.96
C MET A 26 -13.16 -12.71 -30.15
N GLY A 27 -12.57 -13.08 -31.30
CA GLY A 27 -11.22 -12.68 -31.69
C GLY A 27 -11.05 -11.16 -31.75
N ALA A 28 -12.00 -10.46 -32.41
CA ALA A 28 -11.98 -9.00 -32.48
C ALA A 28 -12.08 -8.35 -31.09
N PHE A 29 -12.91 -8.89 -30.19
CA PHE A 29 -13.00 -8.42 -28.80
C PHE A 29 -11.68 -8.52 -28.06
N PHE A 30 -10.97 -9.65 -28.16
CA PHE A 30 -9.64 -9.80 -27.55
C PHE A 30 -8.60 -8.86 -28.18
N VAL A 31 -8.63 -8.69 -29.48
CA VAL A 31 -7.75 -7.72 -30.17
C VAL A 31 -7.99 -6.29 -29.66
N ILE A 32 -9.25 -5.90 -29.53
CA ILE A 32 -9.61 -4.56 -28.98
C ILE A 32 -9.06 -4.40 -27.57
N ILE A 33 -9.22 -5.41 -26.70
CA ILE A 33 -8.67 -5.36 -25.33
C ILE A 33 -7.15 -5.17 -25.37
N ILE A 34 -6.44 -5.94 -26.18
CA ILE A 34 -4.98 -5.83 -26.30
C ILE A 34 -4.56 -4.46 -26.83
N VAL A 35 -5.25 -3.94 -27.83
CA VAL A 35 -4.96 -2.61 -28.39
C VAL A 35 -5.20 -1.50 -27.37
N VAL A 36 -6.32 -1.55 -26.66
CA VAL A 36 -6.63 -0.58 -25.58
C VAL A 36 -5.60 -0.67 -24.47
N TRP A 37 -5.25 -1.89 -24.06
CA TRP A 37 -4.22 -2.13 -23.05
C TRP A 37 -2.88 -1.54 -23.45
N ALA A 38 -2.41 -1.84 -24.67
CA ALA A 38 -1.16 -1.34 -25.21
C ALA A 38 -1.18 0.20 -25.38
N PHE A 39 -2.31 0.76 -25.80
CA PHE A 39 -2.49 2.21 -25.89
C PHE A 39 -2.35 2.86 -24.51
N CYS A 40 -3.06 2.36 -23.50
CA CYS A 40 -3.00 2.90 -22.14
C CYS A 40 -1.60 2.77 -21.52
N LEU A 41 -0.89 1.64 -21.76
CA LEU A 41 0.49 1.47 -21.29
C LEU A 41 1.46 2.52 -21.83
N ASN A 42 1.20 3.08 -23.00
CA ASN A 42 2.07 4.07 -23.65
C ASN A 42 1.52 5.51 -23.57
N ALA A 43 0.31 5.69 -23.05
CA ALA A 43 -0.31 7.01 -22.96
C ALA A 43 0.41 7.89 -21.92
N SER A 44 0.74 9.13 -22.28
CA SER A 44 1.49 10.07 -21.43
C SER A 44 0.83 10.31 -20.07
N PHE A 45 -0.49 10.39 -20.02
CA PHE A 45 -1.25 10.60 -18.78
C PHE A 45 -1.24 9.37 -17.81
N MET A 46 -0.81 8.20 -18.29
CA MET A 46 -0.71 6.99 -17.48
C MET A 46 0.73 6.70 -17.01
N GLN A 47 1.73 7.45 -17.47
CA GLN A 47 3.13 7.13 -17.21
C GLN A 47 3.50 7.21 -15.73
N SER A 48 2.92 8.16 -14.98
CA SER A 48 3.12 8.26 -13.53
C SER A 48 2.58 7.04 -12.75
N VAL A 49 1.60 6.34 -13.32
CA VAL A 49 1.00 5.14 -12.73
C VAL A 49 1.78 3.88 -13.15
N VAL A 50 2.00 3.75 -14.48
CA VAL A 50 2.57 2.53 -15.08
C VAL A 50 4.06 2.39 -14.79
N ASN A 51 4.79 3.51 -14.62
CA ASN A 51 6.23 3.52 -14.33
C ASN A 51 6.54 3.56 -12.82
N PHE A 52 5.52 3.48 -11.98
CA PHE A 52 5.76 3.36 -10.54
C PHE A 52 6.41 2.00 -10.25
N ASP A 53 7.56 2.01 -9.60
CA ASP A 53 8.39 0.81 -9.39
C ASP A 53 8.42 0.43 -7.92
N TRP A 54 7.99 -0.80 -7.62
CA TRP A 54 8.14 -1.40 -6.31
C TRP A 54 9.23 -2.48 -6.39
N PRO A 55 10.16 -2.54 -5.43
CA PRO A 55 11.18 -3.58 -5.44
C PRO A 55 10.56 -4.98 -5.27
N ALA A 56 11.12 -5.97 -5.98
CA ALA A 56 10.75 -7.36 -5.77
C ALA A 56 11.12 -7.81 -4.35
N LEU A 57 10.19 -8.47 -3.68
CA LEU A 57 10.34 -8.90 -2.28
C LEU A 57 10.40 -10.42 -2.10
N SER A 58 10.11 -11.17 -3.14
CA SER A 58 9.98 -12.62 -3.08
C SER A 58 10.66 -13.28 -4.27
N THR A 59 10.86 -14.59 -4.18
CA THR A 59 11.26 -15.40 -5.33
C THR A 59 10.02 -15.95 -6.03
N ILE A 60 10.16 -16.29 -7.33
CA ILE A 60 9.06 -16.88 -8.11
C ILE A 60 8.47 -18.14 -7.44
N PRO A 61 9.28 -19.12 -6.96
CA PRO A 61 8.73 -20.27 -6.24
C PRO A 61 7.97 -19.90 -4.97
N GLN A 62 8.52 -18.96 -4.19
CA GLN A 62 7.86 -18.52 -2.94
C GLN A 62 6.53 -17.84 -3.24
N ALA A 63 6.48 -16.95 -4.22
CA ALA A 63 5.24 -16.29 -4.64
C ALA A 63 4.14 -17.28 -5.06
N PHE A 64 4.49 -18.36 -5.74
CA PHE A 64 3.55 -19.47 -6.04
C PHE A 64 3.06 -20.18 -4.77
N VAL A 65 3.96 -20.48 -3.84
CA VAL A 65 3.59 -21.08 -2.56
C VAL A 65 2.64 -20.18 -1.80
N ASP A 66 2.92 -18.88 -1.75
CA ASP A 66 2.07 -17.89 -1.08
C ASP A 66 0.64 -17.88 -1.63
N THR A 67 0.48 -17.98 -2.96
CA THR A 67 -0.87 -18.05 -3.56
C THR A 67 -1.62 -19.32 -3.21
N LEU A 68 -0.94 -20.47 -3.12
CA LEU A 68 -1.57 -21.75 -2.80
C LEU A 68 -1.93 -21.87 -1.31
N PHE A 69 -1.09 -21.31 -0.43
CA PHE A 69 -1.29 -21.33 1.02
C PHE A 69 -2.09 -20.13 1.54
N VAL A 70 -2.62 -19.28 0.63
CA VAL A 70 -3.47 -18.13 0.95
C VAL A 70 -2.76 -17.19 1.94
N CYS A 71 -1.46 -16.97 1.74
CA CYS A 71 -0.60 -16.12 2.57
C CYS A 71 0.07 -14.99 1.76
N SER A 72 -0.62 -14.45 0.77
CA SER A 72 -0.12 -13.33 -0.03
C SER A 72 0.07 -12.06 0.81
N SER A 73 1.07 -11.25 0.45
CA SER A 73 1.34 -9.95 1.09
C SER A 73 1.61 -10.01 2.61
N LEU A 74 2.51 -10.91 3.00
CA LEU A 74 2.98 -11.05 4.39
C LEU A 74 1.94 -11.58 5.39
N THR A 75 0.78 -12.04 4.92
CA THR A 75 -0.21 -12.67 5.79
C THR A 75 0.25 -14.08 6.20
N PRO A 76 -0.14 -14.56 7.39
CA PRO A 76 0.21 -15.91 7.85
C PRO A 76 -0.36 -17.02 6.96
N ILE A 77 0.33 -18.14 6.91
CA ILE A 77 -0.09 -19.35 6.18
C ILE A 77 -1.45 -19.83 6.70
N SER A 78 -2.37 -20.13 5.76
CA SER A 78 -3.70 -20.66 6.07
C SER A 78 -3.93 -22.07 5.49
N PRO A 79 -3.40 -23.14 6.12
CA PRO A 79 -3.47 -24.50 5.55
C PRO A 79 -4.90 -24.99 5.33
N VAL A 80 -5.82 -24.58 6.20
CA VAL A 80 -7.24 -24.94 6.10
C VAL A 80 -7.89 -24.31 4.86
N LEU A 81 -7.63 -23.03 4.63
CA LEU A 81 -8.12 -22.35 3.43
C LEU A 81 -7.46 -22.91 2.16
N ALA A 82 -6.16 -23.21 2.22
CA ALA A 82 -5.41 -23.84 1.13
C ALA A 82 -6.02 -25.20 0.74
N LEU A 83 -6.40 -26.03 1.71
CA LEU A 83 -7.09 -27.29 1.44
C LEU A 83 -8.39 -27.08 0.65
N PHE A 84 -9.23 -26.15 1.08
CA PHE A 84 -10.48 -25.87 0.38
C PHE A 84 -10.26 -25.19 -0.97
N LEU A 85 -9.21 -24.38 -1.12
CA LEU A 85 -8.78 -23.83 -2.40
C LEU A 85 -8.47 -24.96 -3.40
N VAL A 86 -7.64 -25.92 -3.01
CA VAL A 86 -7.26 -27.08 -3.86
C VAL A 86 -8.50 -27.92 -4.20
N ILE A 87 -9.36 -28.21 -3.23
CA ILE A 87 -10.62 -28.94 -3.48
C ILE A 87 -11.51 -28.15 -4.47
N GLY A 88 -11.55 -26.83 -4.34
CA GLY A 88 -12.28 -25.94 -5.24
C GLY A 88 -11.74 -26.02 -6.66
N ILE A 89 -10.43 -25.90 -6.85
CA ILE A 89 -9.74 -26.02 -8.15
C ILE A 89 -10.09 -27.36 -8.80
N VAL A 90 -9.87 -28.48 -8.08
CA VAL A 90 -10.21 -29.83 -8.58
C VAL A 90 -11.69 -29.96 -8.91
N GLY A 91 -12.56 -29.36 -8.11
CA GLY A 91 -13.99 -29.34 -8.32
C GLY A 91 -14.42 -28.64 -9.61
N THR A 92 -13.78 -27.55 -9.98
CA THR A 92 -14.09 -26.83 -11.24
C THR A 92 -13.72 -27.63 -12.49
N PHE A 93 -12.67 -28.46 -12.45
CA PHE A 93 -12.32 -29.36 -13.56
C PHE A 93 -13.39 -30.44 -13.77
N LYS A 94 -14.07 -30.87 -12.71
CA LYS A 94 -15.18 -31.81 -12.80
C LYS A 94 -16.48 -31.15 -13.25
N GLU A 95 -16.69 -29.88 -12.88
CA GLU A 95 -17.86 -29.08 -13.25
C GLU A 95 -17.42 -27.92 -14.16
N ARG A 96 -17.26 -28.22 -15.45
CA ARG A 96 -16.69 -27.29 -16.45
C ARG A 96 -17.37 -25.92 -16.51
N ASN A 97 -18.62 -25.83 -16.08
CA ASN A 97 -19.34 -24.54 -15.99
C ASN A 97 -18.68 -23.53 -15.02
N HIS A 98 -17.86 -24.02 -14.10
CA HIS A 98 -17.13 -23.20 -13.11
C HIS A 98 -15.63 -23.09 -13.40
N LEU A 99 -15.14 -23.70 -14.48
CA LEU A 99 -13.72 -23.73 -14.84
C LEU A 99 -13.14 -22.32 -15.03
N TRP A 100 -13.96 -21.36 -15.43
CA TRP A 100 -13.57 -19.96 -15.59
C TRP A 100 -13.00 -19.35 -14.30
N ILE A 101 -13.44 -19.80 -13.11
CA ILE A 101 -12.91 -19.31 -11.82
C ILE A 101 -11.45 -19.75 -11.66
N THR A 102 -11.15 -21.01 -11.98
CA THR A 102 -9.74 -21.50 -11.95
C THR A 102 -8.87 -20.80 -12.98
N VAL A 103 -9.38 -20.55 -14.19
CA VAL A 103 -8.63 -19.80 -15.22
C VAL A 103 -8.34 -18.38 -14.74
N LEU A 104 -9.32 -17.71 -14.13
CA LEU A 104 -9.14 -16.39 -13.55
C LEU A 104 -8.13 -16.43 -12.39
N PHE A 105 -8.19 -17.45 -11.52
CA PHE A 105 -7.22 -17.65 -10.44
C PHE A 105 -5.79 -17.78 -10.98
N ILE A 106 -5.59 -18.59 -12.02
CA ILE A 106 -4.28 -18.75 -12.66
C ILE A 106 -3.79 -17.41 -13.22
N PHE A 107 -4.65 -16.66 -13.88
CA PHE A 107 -4.29 -15.36 -14.45
C PHE A 107 -3.88 -14.36 -13.37
N VAL A 108 -4.68 -14.22 -12.30
CA VAL A 108 -4.33 -13.31 -11.20
C VAL A 108 -3.11 -13.80 -10.41
N THR A 109 -2.90 -15.13 -10.31
CA THR A 109 -1.67 -15.69 -9.74
C THR A 109 -0.44 -15.28 -10.55
N ILE A 110 -0.52 -15.32 -11.90
CA ILE A 110 0.58 -14.87 -12.77
C ILE A 110 0.84 -13.36 -12.54
N MET A 111 -0.20 -12.55 -12.44
CA MET A 111 -0.06 -11.13 -12.11
C MET A 111 0.62 -10.93 -10.76
N TYR A 112 0.19 -11.67 -9.73
CA TYR A 112 0.78 -11.60 -8.39
C TYR A 112 2.25 -11.98 -8.40
N VAL A 113 2.60 -13.11 -9.03
CA VAL A 113 3.99 -13.59 -9.12
C VAL A 113 4.86 -12.57 -9.88
N ALA A 114 4.36 -12.01 -10.98
CA ALA A 114 5.08 -10.97 -11.71
C ALA A 114 5.32 -9.75 -10.82
N CYS A 115 4.29 -9.29 -10.09
CA CYS A 115 4.36 -8.13 -9.23
C CYS A 115 5.34 -8.26 -8.05
N VAL A 116 5.39 -9.44 -7.39
CA VAL A 116 6.18 -9.59 -6.15
C VAL A 116 7.57 -10.21 -6.36
N ALA A 117 7.81 -10.84 -7.51
CA ALA A 117 9.01 -11.64 -7.74
C ALA A 117 9.82 -11.24 -8.98
N THR A 118 9.37 -10.24 -9.73
CA THR A 118 10.12 -9.73 -10.89
C THR A 118 10.17 -8.21 -10.88
N ASN A 119 11.27 -7.66 -11.41
CA ASN A 119 11.43 -6.23 -11.66
C ASN A 119 11.65 -6.04 -13.15
N GLY A 120 10.82 -5.26 -13.81
CA GLY A 120 11.05 -4.92 -15.21
C GLY A 120 9.80 -4.84 -16.09
N SER A 121 9.93 -5.18 -17.38
CA SER A 121 8.85 -4.98 -18.35
C SER A 121 7.64 -5.89 -18.14
N LEU A 122 7.81 -7.09 -17.57
CA LEU A 122 6.73 -8.07 -17.44
C LEU A 122 5.73 -7.67 -16.33
N ASP A 123 6.23 -7.27 -15.17
CA ASP A 123 5.40 -6.78 -14.07
C ASP A 123 4.66 -5.51 -14.48
N ARG A 124 5.36 -4.56 -15.14
CA ARG A 124 4.77 -3.34 -15.67
C ARG A 124 3.65 -3.61 -16.67
N ILE A 125 3.84 -4.52 -17.63
CA ILE A 125 2.81 -4.89 -18.61
C ILE A 125 1.60 -5.51 -17.94
N LEU A 126 1.78 -6.36 -16.93
CA LEU A 126 0.70 -7.09 -16.28
C LEU A 126 0.04 -6.30 -15.16
N THR A 127 0.79 -5.51 -14.41
CA THR A 127 0.33 -4.90 -13.15
C THR A 127 0.50 -3.38 -13.07
N GLY A 128 1.10 -2.73 -14.09
CA GLY A 128 1.38 -1.31 -14.10
C GLY A 128 0.14 -0.42 -13.84
N PHE A 129 -1.05 -0.79 -14.33
CA PHE A 129 -2.29 -0.05 -14.04
C PHE A 129 -2.71 -0.10 -12.56
N TRP A 130 -2.10 -0.94 -11.75
CA TRP A 130 -2.26 -1.01 -10.30
C TRP A 130 -1.03 -0.48 -9.56
N TYR A 131 -0.19 0.37 -10.22
CA TYR A 131 1.08 0.88 -9.68
C TYR A 131 2.10 -0.21 -9.36
N THR A 132 2.05 -1.37 -10.02
CA THR A 132 2.81 -2.57 -9.61
C THR A 132 2.69 -2.88 -8.10
N ASP A 133 1.57 -2.46 -7.49
CA ASP A 133 1.34 -2.56 -6.05
C ASP A 133 0.86 -3.97 -5.67
N ARG A 134 1.72 -4.69 -4.95
CA ARG A 134 1.46 -6.05 -4.46
C ARG A 134 0.19 -6.18 -3.62
N PHE A 135 -0.15 -5.15 -2.82
CA PHE A 135 -1.34 -5.20 -1.97
C PHE A 135 -2.62 -5.14 -2.79
N ARG A 136 -2.63 -4.34 -3.85
CA ARG A 136 -3.76 -4.27 -4.78
C ARG A 136 -3.95 -5.57 -5.56
N ILE A 137 -2.84 -6.17 -6.02
CA ILE A 137 -2.91 -7.46 -6.72
C ILE A 137 -3.28 -8.58 -5.75
N SER A 138 -2.81 -8.56 -4.50
CA SER A 138 -3.23 -9.50 -3.45
C SER A 138 -4.72 -9.40 -3.15
N ALA A 139 -5.29 -8.20 -3.14
CA ALA A 139 -6.73 -8.01 -2.96
C ALA A 139 -7.53 -8.64 -4.11
N LEU A 140 -7.08 -8.49 -5.36
CA LEU A 140 -7.70 -9.19 -6.51
C LEU A 140 -7.59 -10.70 -6.37
N LEU A 141 -6.43 -11.21 -5.95
CA LEU A 141 -6.18 -12.62 -5.72
C LEU A 141 -7.11 -13.17 -4.64
N ALA A 142 -7.28 -12.47 -3.52
CA ALA A 142 -8.15 -12.86 -2.42
C ALA A 142 -9.62 -13.01 -2.85
N ILE A 143 -10.12 -12.14 -3.75
CA ILE A 143 -11.48 -12.25 -4.29
C ILE A 143 -11.65 -13.59 -5.02
N VAL A 144 -10.71 -13.95 -5.87
CA VAL A 144 -10.80 -15.19 -6.67
C VAL A 144 -10.57 -16.42 -5.80
N GLN A 145 -9.62 -16.36 -4.86
CA GLN A 145 -9.41 -17.42 -3.86
C GLN A 145 -10.68 -17.68 -3.05
N THR A 146 -11.37 -16.64 -2.60
CA THR A 146 -12.63 -16.77 -1.86
C THR A 146 -13.69 -17.53 -2.64
N LEU A 147 -13.83 -17.27 -3.94
CA LEU A 147 -14.79 -18.02 -4.80
C LEU A 147 -14.42 -19.50 -4.88
N LEU A 148 -13.15 -19.84 -5.05
CA LEU A 148 -12.68 -21.24 -5.12
C LEU A 148 -12.79 -21.94 -3.77
N ILE A 149 -12.45 -21.27 -2.67
CA ILE A 149 -12.59 -21.79 -1.31
C ILE A 149 -14.05 -22.07 -0.99
N ALA A 150 -14.96 -21.14 -1.29
CA ALA A 150 -16.39 -21.33 -1.09
C ALA A 150 -16.93 -22.50 -1.92
N PHE A 151 -16.47 -22.64 -3.16
CA PHE A 151 -16.82 -23.78 -4.01
C PHE A 151 -16.26 -25.09 -3.45
N GLY A 152 -15.03 -25.11 -2.95
CA GLY A 152 -14.41 -26.25 -2.28
C GLY A 152 -15.16 -26.67 -1.02
N LEU A 153 -15.57 -25.72 -0.19
CA LEU A 153 -16.42 -25.94 0.98
C LEU A 153 -17.75 -26.57 0.59
N ALA A 154 -18.42 -26.01 -0.43
CA ALA A 154 -19.70 -26.55 -0.93
C ALA A 154 -19.56 -27.99 -1.45
N LYS A 155 -18.45 -28.31 -2.15
CA LYS A 155 -18.16 -29.67 -2.62
C LYS A 155 -17.91 -30.64 -1.46
N THR A 156 -17.13 -30.22 -0.49
CA THR A 156 -16.85 -30.99 0.72
C THR A 156 -18.14 -31.28 1.47
N TYR A 157 -18.97 -30.25 1.70
CA TYR A 157 -20.27 -30.42 2.35
C TYR A 157 -21.17 -31.41 1.59
N SER A 158 -21.27 -31.28 0.27
CA SER A 158 -22.08 -32.15 -0.58
C SER A 158 -21.60 -33.60 -0.55
N PHE A 159 -20.27 -33.82 -0.54
CA PHE A 159 -19.67 -35.13 -0.45
C PHE A 159 -20.00 -35.79 0.89
N ILE A 160 -19.87 -35.05 1.97
CA ILE A 160 -20.13 -35.55 3.33
C ILE A 160 -21.60 -35.89 3.54
N ARG A 161 -22.50 -35.00 3.08
CA ARG A 161 -23.96 -35.21 3.22
C ARG A 161 -24.44 -36.47 2.53
N LYS A 162 -23.77 -36.90 1.45
CA LYS A 162 -24.12 -38.14 0.74
C LYS A 162 -23.68 -39.42 1.45
N ARG A 163 -22.89 -39.33 2.54
CA ARG A 163 -22.43 -40.50 3.28
C ARG A 163 -23.55 -41.07 4.14
N LYS A 164 -23.68 -42.42 4.15
CA LYS A 164 -24.72 -43.19 4.87
C LYS A 164 -24.73 -42.91 6.39
N ASN A 165 -23.57 -42.53 6.95
CA ASN A 165 -23.37 -42.28 8.39
C ASN A 165 -23.33 -40.78 8.73
N TYR A 166 -24.01 -39.92 7.96
CA TYR A 166 -24.05 -38.50 8.23
C TYR A 166 -24.79 -38.21 9.55
N LYS A 167 -24.06 -37.76 10.57
CA LYS A 167 -24.60 -37.32 11.86
C LYS A 167 -24.54 -35.78 11.92
N ARG A 168 -25.68 -35.14 11.72
CA ARG A 168 -25.80 -33.68 11.68
C ARG A 168 -25.10 -32.95 12.84
N PRO A 169 -25.24 -33.38 14.13
CA PRO A 169 -24.62 -32.67 15.25
C PRO A 169 -23.10 -32.70 15.19
N ILE A 170 -22.48 -33.77 14.70
CA ILE A 170 -21.02 -33.86 14.56
C ILE A 170 -20.52 -32.83 13.51
N TRP A 171 -21.27 -32.70 12.43
CA TRP A 171 -20.89 -31.75 11.37
C TRP A 171 -21.10 -30.30 11.77
N ILE A 172 -22.10 -29.98 12.57
CA ILE A 172 -22.28 -28.68 13.19
C ILE A 172 -21.08 -28.39 14.10
N ALA A 173 -20.70 -29.33 14.98
CA ALA A 173 -19.54 -29.16 15.86
C ALA A 173 -18.25 -28.93 15.07
N LEU A 174 -17.98 -29.72 14.02
CA LEU A 174 -16.82 -29.54 13.14
C LEU A 174 -16.82 -28.19 12.42
N THR A 175 -18.01 -27.71 11.99
CA THR A 175 -18.12 -26.39 11.36
C THR A 175 -17.82 -25.29 12.36
N VAL A 176 -18.31 -25.41 13.59
CA VAL A 176 -17.99 -24.45 14.68
C VAL A 176 -16.50 -24.46 14.99
N VAL A 177 -15.89 -25.64 15.12
CA VAL A 177 -14.44 -25.76 15.34
C VAL A 177 -13.65 -25.12 14.19
N LEU A 178 -14.04 -25.40 12.94
CA LEU A 178 -13.40 -24.80 11.78
C LEU A 178 -13.53 -23.27 11.81
N PHE A 179 -14.71 -22.75 12.11
CA PHE A 179 -14.97 -21.34 12.23
C PHE A 179 -14.13 -20.69 13.32
N VAL A 180 -14.02 -21.34 14.49
CA VAL A 180 -13.15 -20.90 15.58
C VAL A 180 -11.68 -20.87 15.14
N LEU A 181 -11.21 -21.92 14.47
CA LEU A 181 -9.82 -22.00 14.00
C LEU A 181 -9.49 -20.93 12.93
N LEU A 182 -10.45 -20.50 12.15
CA LEU A 182 -10.24 -19.48 11.10
C LEU A 182 -10.35 -18.05 11.64
N LEU A 183 -11.25 -17.81 12.60
CA LEU A 183 -11.59 -16.47 13.08
C LEU A 183 -10.99 -16.13 14.44
N PHE A 184 -10.51 -17.12 15.19
CA PHE A 184 -9.92 -16.84 16.51
C PHE A 184 -8.58 -16.11 16.32
N PRO A 185 -8.35 -15.04 17.09
CA PRO A 185 -7.02 -14.44 17.13
C PRO A 185 -6.03 -15.46 17.66
N SER A 186 -4.77 -15.33 17.31
CA SER A 186 -3.64 -16.20 17.60
C SER A 186 -3.78 -17.06 18.88
N PHE A 187 -3.41 -18.33 18.78
CA PHE A 187 -3.38 -19.22 19.95
C PHE A 187 -2.01 -19.14 20.61
N THR A 188 -1.95 -18.53 21.79
CA THR A 188 -0.75 -18.48 22.61
C THR A 188 -0.85 -19.42 23.81
N LEU A 189 0.18 -20.21 24.07
CA LEU A 189 0.31 -21.02 25.26
C LEU A 189 1.64 -20.71 25.96
N ARG A 190 1.58 -20.23 27.20
CA ARG A 190 2.76 -19.88 28.01
C ARG A 190 3.70 -18.88 27.31
N GLY A 191 3.16 -17.90 26.61
CA GLY A 191 3.95 -16.90 25.90
C GLY A 191 4.49 -17.34 24.53
N LEU A 192 4.26 -18.59 24.11
CA LEU A 192 4.58 -19.06 22.77
C LEU A 192 3.34 -19.00 21.88
N THR A 193 3.44 -18.29 20.77
CA THR A 193 2.39 -18.30 19.74
C THR A 193 2.43 -19.64 19.01
N ILE A 194 1.41 -20.48 19.26
CA ILE A 194 1.32 -21.82 18.66
C ILE A 194 0.76 -21.72 17.23
N VAL A 195 -0.21 -20.86 17.02
CA VAL A 195 -0.84 -20.61 15.70
C VAL A 195 -1.11 -19.14 15.59
N ASP A 196 -0.58 -18.54 14.54
CA ASP A 196 -0.97 -17.20 14.12
C ASP A 196 -2.00 -17.34 13.00
N THR A 197 -3.19 -16.78 13.21
CA THR A 197 -4.26 -16.82 12.21
C THR A 197 -4.24 -15.51 11.40
N PRO A 198 -4.70 -15.51 10.14
CA PRO A 198 -4.80 -14.27 9.36
C PRO A 198 -5.62 -13.19 10.04
N PHE A 199 -6.66 -13.59 10.81
CA PHE A 199 -7.46 -12.64 11.57
C PHE A 199 -6.72 -12.11 12.80
N GLY A 200 -5.92 -12.97 13.49
CA GLY A 200 -5.07 -12.56 14.59
C GLY A 200 -4.00 -11.58 14.16
N HIS A 201 -3.36 -11.83 13.03
CA HIS A 201 -2.39 -10.95 12.43
C HIS A 201 -3.02 -9.58 12.07
N LEU A 202 -4.13 -9.57 11.35
CA LEU A 202 -4.85 -8.33 11.03
C LEU A 202 -5.25 -7.54 12.29
N ARG A 203 -5.72 -8.23 13.32
CA ARG A 203 -6.06 -7.59 14.59
C ARG A 203 -4.83 -6.98 15.28
N HIS A 204 -3.69 -7.68 15.24
CA HIS A 204 -2.44 -7.20 15.80
C HIS A 204 -1.99 -5.93 15.06
N GLU A 205 -1.94 -5.96 13.74
CA GLU A 205 -1.59 -4.81 12.90
C GLU A 205 -2.51 -3.61 13.16
N LEU A 206 -3.83 -3.83 13.15
CA LEU A 206 -4.78 -2.77 13.47
C LEU A 206 -4.58 -2.21 14.89
N HIS A 207 -4.26 -3.08 15.85
CA HIS A 207 -4.04 -2.65 17.22
C HIS A 207 -2.76 -1.83 17.37
N SER A 208 -1.68 -2.19 16.67
CA SER A 208 -0.43 -1.44 16.66
C SER A 208 -0.59 -0.06 16.02
N LEU A 209 -1.38 0.04 14.94
CA LEU A 209 -1.65 1.30 14.25
C LEU A 209 -2.51 2.29 15.06
N TYR A 210 -3.38 1.80 15.94
CA TYR A 210 -4.33 2.64 16.69
C TYR A 210 -3.97 2.80 18.19
N ARG A 211 -2.89 2.20 18.66
CA ARG A 211 -2.38 2.42 20.02
C ARG A 211 -1.35 3.54 20.00
N SER A 212 -1.75 4.70 20.44
CA SER A 212 -0.87 5.84 20.68
C SER A 212 -0.08 5.75 21.99
N ASP A 213 -0.34 4.73 22.83
CA ASP A 213 0.24 4.56 24.18
C ASP A 213 1.44 3.59 24.22
N GLN A 214 1.93 3.13 23.10
CA GLN A 214 3.17 2.37 23.08
C GLN A 214 4.36 3.34 23.13
N ALA A 215 5.08 3.27 24.24
CA ALA A 215 6.29 4.04 24.53
C ALA A 215 7.48 3.68 23.62
N ASP A 216 7.27 2.90 22.60
CA ASP A 216 8.26 2.58 21.58
C ASP A 216 7.96 3.41 20.33
N ASN A 217 8.78 4.35 20.02
CA ASN A 217 9.07 5.20 18.85
C ASN A 217 8.43 4.85 17.48
N GLU A 218 7.34 4.10 17.43
CA GLU A 218 6.66 3.69 16.20
C GLU A 218 5.42 4.54 15.84
N ALA A 219 5.02 5.46 16.71
CA ALA A 219 3.93 6.38 16.39
C ALA A 219 4.43 7.43 15.38
N VAL A 220 3.74 7.56 14.27
CA VAL A 220 4.07 8.57 13.22
C VAL A 220 3.91 10.00 13.73
N PHE A 221 3.19 10.21 14.82
CA PHE A 221 2.99 11.48 15.50
C PHE A 221 2.68 11.20 16.97
N SER A 222 3.73 11.13 17.78
CA SER A 222 3.72 10.75 19.18
C SER A 222 3.06 11.81 20.08
N GLN A 223 2.79 11.47 21.34
CA GLN A 223 2.29 12.44 22.30
C GLN A 223 3.32 13.54 22.59
N GLU A 224 4.61 13.22 22.63
CA GLU A 224 5.69 14.17 22.85
C GLU A 224 5.75 15.20 21.70
N GLU A 225 5.61 14.73 20.45
CA GLU A 225 5.52 15.60 19.28
C GLU A 225 4.27 16.47 19.28
N GLN A 226 3.13 15.94 19.74
CA GLN A 226 1.89 16.71 19.90
C GLN A 226 2.07 17.85 20.90
N ASP A 227 2.68 17.56 22.06
CA ASP A 227 2.95 18.56 23.12
C ASP A 227 3.94 19.63 22.63
N PHE A 228 4.95 19.23 21.83
CA PHE A 228 5.88 20.16 21.19
C PHE A 228 5.19 21.06 20.16
N VAL A 229 4.34 20.46 19.31
CA VAL A 229 3.58 21.20 18.28
C VAL A 229 2.56 22.17 18.92
N ASP A 230 2.01 21.87 20.09
CA ASP A 230 1.16 22.79 20.83
C ASP A 230 1.94 24.04 21.28
N GLN A 231 3.13 23.86 21.84
CA GLN A 231 4.03 24.96 22.18
C GLN A 231 4.46 25.76 20.93
N ALA A 232 4.81 25.06 19.85
CA ALA A 232 5.18 25.69 18.58
C ALA A 232 4.02 26.54 18.03
N ARG A 233 2.79 26.06 18.12
CA ARG A 233 1.59 26.79 17.66
C ARG A 233 1.39 28.12 18.40
N ASP A 234 1.62 28.13 19.71
CA ASP A 234 1.51 29.32 20.54
C ASP A 234 2.58 30.38 20.18
N LEU A 235 3.79 29.93 19.83
CA LEU A 235 4.91 30.77 19.46
C LEU A 235 4.77 31.38 18.07
N VAL A 236 4.39 30.58 17.06
CA VAL A 236 4.37 31.04 15.67
C VAL A 236 3.08 31.77 15.27
N GLY A 237 2.02 31.61 16.02
CA GLY A 237 0.73 32.22 15.72
C GLY A 237 0.18 31.81 14.35
N ASN A 238 0.04 32.75 13.42
CA ASN A 238 -0.46 32.49 12.06
C ASN A 238 0.64 32.41 10.99
N ALA A 239 1.91 32.41 11.37
CA ALA A 239 3.02 32.30 10.45
C ALA A 239 3.02 30.93 9.74
N ARG A 240 3.62 30.87 8.57
CA ARG A 240 3.75 29.64 7.80
C ARG A 240 5.02 28.90 8.20
N VAL A 241 4.87 27.63 8.48
CA VAL A 241 5.96 26.75 8.95
C VAL A 241 6.32 25.75 7.84
N TYR A 242 7.55 25.74 7.41
CA TYR A 242 8.06 24.72 6.50
C TYR A 242 8.43 23.47 7.28
N ASN A 243 8.07 22.30 6.77
CA ASN A 243 8.24 21.02 7.46
C ASN A 243 8.53 19.93 6.46
N THR A 244 9.12 18.82 6.90
CA THR A 244 9.22 17.62 6.07
C THR A 244 8.00 16.73 6.28
N PRO A 245 7.40 16.15 5.21
CA PRO A 245 6.27 15.23 5.37
C PRO A 245 6.67 13.89 6.00
N LYS A 246 7.96 13.67 6.28
CA LYS A 246 8.51 12.39 6.71
C LYS A 246 8.65 12.22 8.22
N ASP A 247 8.55 13.30 8.98
CA ASP A 247 8.77 13.33 10.43
C ASP A 247 7.48 13.42 11.27
N GLY A 248 6.32 13.19 10.67
CA GLY A 248 5.04 13.30 11.36
C GLY A 248 4.46 14.71 11.41
N SER A 249 5.24 15.76 11.17
CA SER A 249 4.78 17.17 11.22
C SER A 249 3.66 17.50 10.24
N LEU A 250 3.43 16.67 9.22
CA LEU A 250 2.29 16.81 8.31
C LEU A 250 0.93 16.76 9.03
N PHE A 251 0.86 16.12 10.20
CA PHE A 251 -0.37 16.02 10.99
C PHE A 251 -0.63 17.26 11.86
N ALA A 252 0.37 18.11 12.08
CA ALA A 252 0.26 19.26 12.97
C ALA A 252 -0.86 20.24 12.58
N TYR A 253 -1.07 20.48 11.27
CA TYR A 253 -2.17 21.31 10.82
C TYR A 253 -3.54 20.74 11.20
N GLN A 254 -3.70 19.42 11.07
CA GLN A 254 -4.96 18.74 11.38
C GLN A 254 -5.18 18.62 12.89
N TYR A 255 -4.10 18.50 13.65
CA TYR A 255 -4.12 18.36 15.10
C TYR A 255 -4.53 19.68 15.81
N ASN A 256 -3.79 20.76 15.58
CA ASN A 256 -4.01 22.03 16.31
C ASN A 256 -4.07 23.29 15.42
N GLY A 257 -4.04 23.13 14.10
CA GLY A 257 -4.10 24.24 13.15
C GLY A 257 -2.77 24.96 12.93
N LEU A 258 -1.62 24.36 13.31
CA LEU A 258 -0.30 24.87 12.95
C LEU A 258 -0.18 24.95 11.43
N ARG A 259 0.17 26.11 10.88
CA ARG A 259 0.14 26.33 9.43
C ARG A 259 1.36 25.72 8.73
N THR A 260 1.53 24.39 8.84
CA THR A 260 2.54 23.65 8.11
C THR A 260 2.34 23.77 6.61
N TYR A 261 3.43 23.81 5.85
CA TYR A 261 3.42 23.84 4.39
C TYR A 261 3.01 22.46 3.82
N HIS A 262 3.72 21.42 4.22
CA HIS A 262 3.39 20.04 3.85
C HIS A 262 2.30 19.50 4.80
N ARG A 263 1.16 19.12 4.21
CA ARG A 263 -0.01 18.58 4.92
C ARG A 263 -0.41 17.20 4.44
N THR A 264 0.34 16.65 3.49
CA THR A 264 0.15 15.32 2.90
C THR A 264 1.52 14.74 2.54
N GLN A 265 1.60 13.43 2.44
CA GLN A 265 2.85 12.75 2.03
C GLN A 265 3.28 13.08 0.59
N SER A 266 2.38 13.51 -0.27
CA SER A 266 2.72 13.85 -1.64
C SER A 266 3.10 15.32 -1.72
N SER A 267 4.37 15.60 -1.54
CA SER A 267 5.03 16.90 -1.68
C SER A 267 5.85 16.96 -2.98
N GLY A 268 6.47 18.10 -3.27
CA GLY A 268 7.44 18.23 -4.35
C GLY A 268 6.84 18.40 -5.72
N LYS A 269 5.80 19.23 -5.84
CA LYS A 269 5.13 19.47 -7.12
C LYS A 269 5.57 20.75 -7.82
N THR A 270 6.06 21.74 -7.09
CA THR A 270 6.57 23.00 -7.66
C THR A 270 8.09 23.03 -7.66
N GLY A 271 8.69 23.81 -8.56
CA GLY A 271 10.15 23.97 -8.58
C GLY A 271 10.70 24.57 -7.29
N GLU A 272 9.95 25.47 -6.65
CA GLU A 272 10.33 26.10 -5.39
C GLU A 272 10.31 25.11 -4.22
N GLU A 273 9.29 24.23 -4.17
CA GLU A 273 9.17 23.19 -3.17
C GLU A 273 10.31 22.16 -3.28
N ILE A 274 10.63 21.74 -4.50
CA ILE A 274 11.78 20.84 -4.75
C ILE A 274 13.10 21.50 -4.31
N LEU A 275 13.27 22.78 -4.64
CA LEU A 275 14.47 23.54 -4.24
C LEU A 275 14.59 23.61 -2.72
N LEU A 276 13.52 23.93 -2.00
CA LEU A 276 13.56 24.04 -0.54
C LEU A 276 13.79 22.68 0.13
N ASN A 277 13.15 21.63 -0.35
CA ASN A 277 13.38 20.29 0.18
C ASN A 277 14.85 19.87 0.06
N HIS A 278 15.51 20.29 -1.01
CA HIS A 278 16.91 19.94 -1.27
C HIS A 278 17.91 20.86 -0.59
N SER A 279 17.61 22.15 -0.43
CA SER A 279 18.63 23.17 -0.13
C SER A 279 18.17 24.25 0.86
N ILE A 280 17.14 24.03 1.67
CA ILE A 280 16.68 25.06 2.63
C ILE A 280 17.79 25.43 3.65
N ASN A 281 18.70 24.51 3.96
CA ASN A 281 19.88 24.75 4.81
C ASN A 281 20.84 25.81 4.23
N ASP A 282 20.77 26.09 2.92
CA ASP A 282 21.55 27.14 2.25
C ASP A 282 20.86 28.51 2.27
N TYR A 283 19.81 28.69 3.07
CA TYR A 283 19.00 29.91 3.12
C TYR A 283 19.82 31.20 3.26
N ALA A 284 20.86 31.19 4.07
CA ALA A 284 21.68 32.38 4.29
C ALA A 284 22.55 32.78 3.08
N SER A 285 22.88 31.82 2.20
CA SER A 285 23.89 31.98 1.14
C SER A 285 23.34 31.90 -0.30
N ASP A 286 22.16 31.31 -0.50
CA ASP A 286 21.58 31.10 -1.84
C ASP A 286 20.35 32.01 -2.07
N GLU A 287 20.50 32.99 -3.00
CA GLU A 287 19.42 33.89 -3.39
C GLU A 287 18.19 33.16 -3.94
N SER A 288 18.36 31.99 -4.59
CA SER A 288 17.26 31.20 -5.14
C SER A 288 16.43 30.61 -4.02
N VAL A 289 17.07 30.14 -2.96
CA VAL A 289 16.42 29.63 -1.75
C VAL A 289 15.70 30.74 -1.00
N GLN A 290 16.35 31.92 -0.84
CA GLN A 290 15.74 33.10 -0.21
C GLN A 290 14.46 33.51 -0.94
N LYS A 291 14.52 33.59 -2.26
CA LYS A 291 13.37 33.93 -3.09
C LYS A 291 12.24 32.90 -3.02
N ALA A 292 12.57 31.61 -2.95
CA ALA A 292 11.58 30.56 -2.77
C ALA A 292 10.89 30.66 -1.41
N VAL A 293 11.64 30.92 -0.34
CA VAL A 293 11.11 31.15 1.03
C VAL A 293 10.14 32.33 1.01
N GLU A 294 10.54 33.46 0.41
CA GLU A 294 9.70 34.67 0.28
C GLU A 294 8.42 34.38 -0.52
N ASN A 295 8.53 33.78 -1.71
CA ASN A 295 7.39 33.46 -2.57
C ASN A 295 6.39 32.52 -1.89
N LEU A 296 6.86 31.56 -1.12
CA LEU A 296 6.02 30.64 -0.39
C LEU A 296 5.54 31.18 0.97
N GLY A 297 6.09 32.33 1.37
CA GLY A 297 5.73 33.01 2.64
C GLY A 297 6.07 32.19 3.87
N ILE A 298 7.23 31.54 3.87
CA ILE A 298 7.70 30.71 4.96
C ILE A 298 8.47 31.57 5.95
N GLU A 299 8.17 31.42 7.24
CA GLU A 299 8.80 32.19 8.32
C GLU A 299 9.52 31.27 9.31
N TYR A 300 9.10 30.01 9.41
CA TYR A 300 9.64 29.05 10.37
C TYR A 300 9.94 27.72 9.70
N VAL A 301 10.84 26.92 10.29
CA VAL A 301 11.15 25.55 9.92
C VAL A 301 10.92 24.66 11.15
N LEU A 302 10.12 23.61 10.99
CA LEU A 302 9.80 22.62 12.01
C LEU A 302 10.45 21.27 11.65
N MET A 303 11.11 20.68 12.63
CA MET A 303 11.75 19.37 12.54
C MET A 303 11.36 18.58 13.79
N LEU A 304 10.62 17.49 13.64
CA LEU A 304 10.18 16.68 14.78
C LEU A 304 11.14 15.50 15.04
N ASP A 305 11.63 14.84 13.99
CA ASP A 305 12.58 13.73 14.13
C ASP A 305 13.94 14.08 13.53
N GLN A 306 14.92 14.36 14.35
CA GLN A 306 16.30 14.50 13.91
C GLN A 306 17.09 13.23 14.22
N GLY A 307 17.27 12.37 13.22
CA GLY A 307 18.16 11.21 13.33
C GLY A 307 17.47 9.87 13.51
N HIS A 308 16.16 9.82 13.66
CA HIS A 308 15.41 8.59 13.57
C HIS A 308 14.86 8.44 12.15
N GLU A 309 15.19 7.34 11.48
CA GLU A 309 14.52 7.01 10.22
C GLU A 309 13.12 6.46 10.55
N PRO A 310 12.04 7.20 10.31
CA PRO A 310 10.70 6.69 10.50
C PRO A 310 10.51 5.43 9.64
N TYR A 311 9.80 4.45 10.18
CA TYR A 311 9.50 3.17 9.51
C TYR A 311 9.04 3.34 8.05
N TRP A 312 8.30 4.38 7.74
CA TRP A 312 7.78 4.68 6.40
C TRP A 312 8.77 5.43 5.48
N ARG A 313 9.88 5.99 5.99
CA ARG A 313 10.97 6.56 5.18
C ARG A 313 11.65 5.50 4.30
N GLN A 314 11.66 4.24 4.73
CA GLN A 314 12.16 3.11 3.95
C GLN A 314 11.37 2.84 2.66
N TRP A 315 10.22 3.46 2.47
CA TRP A 315 9.32 3.24 1.35
C TRP A 315 9.42 4.30 0.26
N SER A 316 10.14 5.38 0.48
CA SER A 316 10.29 6.48 -0.46
C SER A 316 11.66 6.42 -1.12
N ASN A 317 11.69 5.88 -2.33
CA ASN A 317 12.86 5.90 -3.21
C ASN A 317 12.71 6.95 -4.34
N SER A 318 11.81 7.93 -4.18
CA SER A 318 11.65 8.96 -5.19
C SER A 318 12.71 10.04 -5.01
N PRO A 319 13.44 10.42 -6.08
CA PRO A 319 14.33 11.59 -6.04
C PRO A 319 13.60 12.89 -5.71
N LEU A 320 12.25 12.92 -5.85
CA LEU A 320 11.38 14.05 -5.50
C LEU A 320 11.07 14.11 -3.98
N ASP A 321 11.40 13.05 -3.26
CA ASP A 321 11.27 12.98 -1.80
C ASP A 321 12.61 13.24 -1.12
N ASP A 322 13.56 13.84 -1.82
CA ASP A 322 14.85 14.28 -1.29
C ASP A 322 14.60 15.50 -0.40
N ASP A 323 14.83 15.32 0.88
CA ASP A 323 14.79 16.35 1.92
C ASP A 323 16.18 16.63 2.51
N ALA A 324 17.22 16.48 1.69
CA ALA A 324 18.60 16.77 2.04
C ALA A 324 18.80 18.19 2.61
N GLY A 325 17.93 19.14 2.23
CA GLY A 325 17.94 20.49 2.77
C GLY A 325 17.62 20.58 4.27
N PHE A 326 16.99 19.57 4.87
CA PHE A 326 16.78 19.50 6.31
C PHE A 326 17.97 18.84 7.04
N GLU A 327 18.82 18.11 6.31
CA GLU A 327 19.97 17.44 6.89
C GLU A 327 20.98 18.48 7.38
N GLY A 328 21.45 18.31 8.61
CA GLY A 328 22.48 19.15 9.18
C GLY A 328 22.03 20.52 9.69
N ILE A 329 20.72 20.89 9.57
CA ILE A 329 20.22 22.10 10.22
C ILE A 329 20.34 21.94 11.75
N ASN A 330 21.05 22.87 12.36
CA ASN A 330 21.26 22.94 13.80
C ASN A 330 21.30 24.40 14.27
N GLU A 331 21.61 24.60 15.55
CA GLU A 331 21.67 25.93 16.20
C GLU A 331 22.74 26.85 15.60
N ASP A 332 23.77 26.29 14.94
CA ASP A 332 24.85 27.04 14.32
C ASP A 332 24.61 27.29 12.82
N THR A 333 23.51 26.81 12.25
CA THR A 333 23.21 26.99 10.82
C THR A 333 22.86 28.46 10.53
N PRO A 334 23.63 29.13 9.65
CA PRO A 334 23.40 30.54 9.35
C PRO A 334 21.99 30.80 8.82
N GLY A 335 21.34 31.84 9.33
CA GLY A 335 19.99 32.21 8.92
C GLY A 335 18.86 31.51 9.67
N PHE A 336 19.21 30.60 10.60
CA PHE A 336 18.25 29.89 11.43
C PHE A 336 18.42 30.32 12.90
N GLU A 337 17.35 30.83 13.50
CA GLU A 337 17.29 31.16 14.91
C GLU A 337 16.48 30.11 15.65
N LEU A 338 17.08 29.41 16.63
CA LEU A 338 16.37 28.42 17.43
C LEU A 338 15.34 29.10 18.32
N VAL A 339 14.07 28.72 18.19
CA VAL A 339 12.93 29.27 18.96
C VAL A 339 12.45 28.29 20.01
N LEU A 340 12.40 27.00 19.69
CA LEU A 340 11.96 25.96 20.60
C LEU A 340 12.79 24.70 20.36
N SER A 341 13.16 24.01 21.45
CA SER A 341 13.92 22.76 21.42
C SER A 341 13.47 21.84 22.53
N GLU A 342 13.19 20.60 22.21
CA GLU A 342 12.87 19.55 23.18
C GLU A 342 13.33 18.18 22.59
N GLY A 343 14.20 17.46 23.31
CA GLY A 343 14.82 16.25 22.76
C GLY A 343 15.58 16.55 21.47
N ASP A 344 15.18 15.87 20.41
CA ASP A 344 15.66 16.10 19.04
C ASP A 344 14.75 16.98 18.17
N MET A 345 13.59 17.38 18.71
CA MET A 345 12.66 18.29 18.04
C MET A 345 13.14 19.73 18.07
N ARG A 346 13.00 20.43 16.96
CA ARG A 346 13.43 21.82 16.77
C ARG A 346 12.40 22.64 16.00
N LEU A 347 12.25 23.90 16.45
CA LEU A 347 11.56 24.93 15.70
C LEU A 347 12.55 26.09 15.50
N PHE A 348 12.82 26.41 14.25
CA PHE A 348 13.67 27.55 13.88
C PHE A 348 12.83 28.66 13.27
N ARG A 349 13.15 29.91 13.56
CA ARG A 349 12.73 31.08 12.81
C ARG A 349 13.77 31.35 11.71
N LEU A 350 13.30 31.59 10.49
CA LEU A 350 14.17 32.09 9.42
C LEU A 350 14.43 33.57 9.66
N MET A 351 15.71 33.95 9.73
CA MET A 351 16.09 35.35 9.94
C MET A 351 15.67 36.18 8.73
N PRO A 352 15.06 37.37 8.92
CA PRO A 352 14.77 38.27 7.82
C PRO A 352 16.03 38.66 7.04
N LEU A 353 15.91 38.86 5.73
CA LEU A 353 17.06 39.12 4.84
C LEU A 353 17.86 40.39 5.22
N ASP A 354 17.19 41.38 5.80
CA ASP A 354 17.83 42.60 6.33
C ASP A 354 18.66 42.34 7.59
N GLU A 355 18.20 41.42 8.47
CA GLU A 355 18.98 40.96 9.63
C GLU A 355 20.16 40.11 9.21
N LEU A 356 20.00 39.23 8.20
CA LEU A 356 21.09 38.44 7.63
C LEU A 356 22.21 39.31 7.05
N ALA A 357 21.86 40.33 6.29
CA ALA A 357 22.83 41.24 5.69
C ALA A 357 23.61 42.00 6.78
N ALA A 358 22.97 42.38 7.89
CA ALA A 358 23.60 43.07 9.00
C ALA A 358 24.52 42.16 9.85
N SER A 359 24.29 40.84 9.85
CA SER A 359 25.13 39.89 10.60
C SER A 359 26.37 39.43 9.83
N SER A 360 26.47 39.76 8.53
CA SER A 360 27.62 39.40 7.65
C SER A 360 28.72 40.47 7.60
N ASP A 361 28.47 41.67 8.15
CA ASP A 361 29.43 42.77 8.28
C ASP A 361 30.05 42.76 9.69
#